data_0173e5b0fe048511666363d284b061e7
#
_entry.id   0173e5b0fe048511666363d284b061e7
#
_cell.length_a   1.000
_cell.length_b   1.000
_cell.length_c   1.000
_cell.angle_alpha   90.00
_cell.angle_beta   90.00
_cell.angle_gamma   90.00
#
_symmetry.space_group_name_H-M   'P 1'
#
loop_
_entity.id
_entity.type
_entity.pdbx_description
1 polymer ?
#
loop_
_entity_poly.entity_id
_entity_poly.type
_entity_poly.pdbx_seq_one_letter_code
_entity_poly.pdbx_strand_id
1 'polypeptide(L)'
;MALSSFSQIILPSPGMAALIRKARDELVSNAENGPSEYLSVHIRRGDRLGMTWKYHNTHVPTSLYVDAAVETWQRLNPASDSPLFYVASDSPEAVEDFLDQLPSNVRVTSLGWSSDEELRGIASPRSYVQEEFNTLGEEERIQLTKGMIVDFALLAGFWIKEDDPDARPYATVCGLRYSTALESLCRHVC
;
A
#
# COMPACT_ATOMS: atom_id res chain seq x y z
N MET A 1 -7.52 -23.59 -7.51
CA MET A 1 -6.23 -24.20 -7.94
C MET A 1 -5.49 -23.37 -9.02
N ALA A 2 -5.65 -22.07 -9.10
CA ALA A 2 -5.00 -21.24 -10.14
C ALA A 2 -4.00 -20.22 -9.60
N LEU A 3 -3.81 -20.11 -8.28
CA LEU A 3 -2.94 -19.10 -7.66
C LEU A 3 -1.48 -19.52 -7.51
N SER A 4 -1.17 -20.82 -7.67
CA SER A 4 0.22 -21.29 -7.57
C SER A 4 1.08 -20.97 -8.79
N SER A 5 0.47 -20.52 -9.91
CA SER A 5 1.20 -20.26 -11.15
C SER A 5 1.76 -18.84 -11.24
N PHE A 6 1.17 -17.85 -10.56
CA PHE A 6 1.63 -16.46 -10.63
C PHE A 6 2.83 -16.19 -9.73
N SER A 7 2.97 -16.87 -8.60
CA SER A 7 4.09 -16.71 -7.67
C SER A 7 5.44 -17.21 -8.22
N GLN A 8 5.44 -17.92 -9.35
CA GLN A 8 6.67 -18.42 -9.98
C GLN A 8 7.23 -17.49 -11.07
N ILE A 9 6.51 -16.43 -11.46
CA ILE A 9 6.86 -15.65 -12.65
C ILE A 9 7.72 -14.42 -12.34
N ILE A 10 7.68 -13.89 -11.13
CA ILE A 10 8.48 -12.71 -10.75
C ILE A 10 9.19 -13.00 -9.43
N LEU A 11 10.37 -13.57 -9.51
CA LEU A 11 11.27 -13.58 -8.37
C LEU A 11 11.98 -12.22 -8.33
N PRO A 12 11.82 -11.44 -7.27
CA PRO A 12 12.57 -10.21 -7.13
C PRO A 12 14.07 -10.53 -7.05
N SER A 13 14.91 -9.60 -7.52
CA SER A 13 16.36 -9.73 -7.30
C SER A 13 16.66 -9.83 -5.80
N PRO A 14 17.81 -10.44 -5.40
CA PRO A 14 18.14 -10.56 -3.98
C PRO A 14 18.10 -9.23 -3.21
N GLY A 15 18.52 -8.12 -3.83
CA GLY A 15 18.46 -6.80 -3.23
C GLY A 15 17.01 -6.30 -3.06
N MET A 16 16.15 -6.56 -4.04
CA MET A 16 14.72 -6.19 -3.93
C MET A 16 14.02 -7.04 -2.87
N ALA A 17 14.35 -8.34 -2.81
CA ALA A 17 13.83 -9.22 -1.78
C ALA A 17 14.23 -8.78 -0.36
N ALA A 18 15.45 -8.28 -0.20
CA ALA A 18 15.91 -7.72 1.07
C ALA A 18 15.14 -6.45 1.48
N LEU A 19 14.86 -5.55 0.53
CA LEU A 19 14.05 -4.34 0.79
C LEU A 19 12.61 -4.69 1.19
N ILE A 20 11.99 -5.64 0.49
CA ILE A 20 10.64 -6.11 0.81
C ILE A 20 10.60 -6.72 2.21
N ARG A 21 11.55 -7.59 2.57
CA ARG A 21 11.64 -8.14 3.92
C ARG A 21 11.80 -7.07 4.97
N LYS A 22 12.72 -6.15 4.77
CA LYS A 22 12.98 -5.05 5.68
C LYS A 22 11.73 -4.20 5.96
N ALA A 23 11.01 -3.83 4.91
CA ALA A 23 9.76 -3.08 5.03
C ALA A 23 8.66 -3.88 5.74
N ARG A 24 8.57 -5.18 5.45
CA ARG A 24 7.66 -6.09 6.15
C ARG A 24 8.00 -6.21 7.64
N ASP A 25 9.27 -6.44 7.96
CA ASP A 25 9.71 -6.63 9.34
C ASP A 25 9.43 -5.37 10.18
N GLU A 26 9.63 -4.19 9.61
CA GLU A 26 9.24 -2.93 10.25
C GLU A 26 7.72 -2.83 10.46
N LEU A 27 6.94 -3.18 9.44
CA LEU A 27 5.48 -3.18 9.52
C LEU A 27 4.97 -4.13 10.62
N VAL A 28 5.53 -5.34 10.69
CA VAL A 28 5.18 -6.34 11.71
C VAL A 28 5.63 -5.92 13.10
N SER A 29 6.83 -5.32 13.24
CA SER A 29 7.33 -4.83 14.53
C SER A 29 6.47 -3.70 15.12
N ASN A 30 5.82 -2.94 14.27
CA ASN A 30 4.88 -1.90 14.67
C ASN A 30 3.53 -2.46 15.16
N ALA A 31 3.29 -3.76 15.03
CA ALA A 31 2.10 -4.44 15.52
C ALA A 31 2.26 -4.84 17.01
N GLU A 32 2.53 -3.88 17.91
CA GLU A 32 2.71 -4.12 19.36
C GLU A 32 1.65 -5.09 19.91
N ASN A 33 2.07 -6.31 20.29
CA ASN A 33 1.24 -7.34 20.93
C ASN A 33 -0.03 -7.78 20.18
N GLY A 34 -0.16 -7.47 18.91
CA GLY A 34 -1.29 -7.86 18.07
C GLY A 34 -0.91 -8.92 17.04
N PRO A 35 -1.89 -9.51 16.36
CA PRO A 35 -1.65 -10.35 15.21
C PRO A 35 -0.83 -9.57 14.18
N SER A 36 0.05 -10.26 13.48
CA SER A 36 0.86 -9.75 12.36
C SER A 36 0.02 -9.29 11.16
N GLU A 37 -1.23 -8.97 11.40
CA GLU A 37 -2.24 -8.63 10.41
C GLU A 37 -2.39 -7.13 10.28
N TYR A 38 -2.48 -6.67 9.07
CA TYR A 38 -2.67 -5.27 8.74
C TYR A 38 -3.66 -5.12 7.59
N LEU A 39 -4.27 -3.97 7.47
CA LEU A 39 -5.04 -3.58 6.30
C LEU A 39 -4.15 -2.76 5.38
N SER A 40 -4.07 -3.13 4.12
CA SER A 40 -3.37 -2.32 3.13
C SER A 40 -4.33 -1.37 2.40
N VAL A 41 -3.88 -0.12 2.20
CA VAL A 41 -4.65 0.93 1.53
C VAL A 41 -3.81 1.51 0.40
N HIS A 42 -4.37 1.52 -0.81
CA HIS A 42 -3.72 2.12 -1.97
C HIS A 42 -4.46 3.39 -2.40
N ILE A 43 -3.81 4.54 -2.26
CA ILE A 43 -4.36 5.84 -2.66
C ILE A 43 -3.61 6.33 -3.89
N ARG A 44 -4.30 6.39 -5.03
CA ARG A 44 -3.73 6.94 -6.25
C ARG A 44 -4.26 8.33 -6.53
N ARG A 45 -3.37 9.31 -6.59
CA ARG A 45 -3.66 10.70 -6.98
C ARG A 45 -2.93 11.10 -8.25
N GLY A 46 -1.64 11.21 -8.21
CA GLY A 46 -0.71 11.46 -9.30
C GLY A 46 -1.29 12.14 -10.54
N ASP A 47 -1.04 11.54 -11.68
CA ASP A 47 -1.47 11.98 -13.01
C ASP A 47 -2.95 11.68 -13.37
N ARG A 48 -3.78 11.31 -12.40
CA ARG A 48 -5.20 11.00 -12.61
C ARG A 48 -6.08 12.21 -12.87
N LEU A 49 -5.57 13.40 -12.71
CA LEU A 49 -6.27 14.63 -13.07
C LEU A 49 -6.42 14.74 -14.60
N GLY A 50 -7.63 15.02 -15.09
CA GLY A 50 -7.86 15.27 -16.51
C GLY A 50 -8.30 14.06 -17.36
N MET A 51 -8.39 12.87 -16.82
CA MET A 51 -8.97 11.73 -17.55
C MET A 51 -10.51 11.76 -17.52
N THR A 52 -11.16 11.10 -18.49
CA THR A 52 -12.62 10.91 -18.59
C THR A 52 -13.19 10.02 -17.47
N TRP A 53 -13.10 10.48 -16.27
CA TRP A 53 -13.34 9.73 -15.06
C TRP A 53 -14.33 10.50 -14.17
N LYS A 54 -15.02 9.79 -13.30
CA LYS A 54 -16.11 10.35 -12.48
C LYS A 54 -15.74 11.60 -11.70
N TYR A 55 -14.45 11.73 -11.35
CA TYR A 55 -13.91 12.85 -10.58
C TYR A 55 -13.04 13.76 -11.45
N HIS A 56 -13.57 14.20 -12.62
CA HIS A 56 -12.87 15.13 -13.51
C HIS A 56 -12.21 16.28 -12.75
N ASN A 57 -10.92 16.47 -12.98
CA ASN A 57 -10.09 17.52 -12.37
C ASN A 57 -10.06 17.51 -10.83
N THR A 58 -10.46 16.40 -10.19
CA THR A 58 -10.37 16.22 -8.75
C THR A 58 -9.90 14.81 -8.44
N HIS A 59 -9.34 14.63 -7.26
CA HIS A 59 -9.04 13.30 -6.73
C HIS A 59 -10.28 12.69 -6.10
N VAL A 60 -10.27 11.36 -5.96
CA VAL A 60 -11.22 10.68 -5.07
C VAL A 60 -11.04 11.26 -3.67
N PRO A 61 -12.10 11.71 -3.01
CA PRO A 61 -12.01 12.24 -1.65
C PRO A 61 -11.36 11.23 -0.70
N THR A 62 -10.41 11.71 0.09
CA THR A 62 -9.67 10.86 1.04
C THR A 62 -10.59 10.22 2.07
N SER A 63 -11.66 10.90 2.45
CA SER A 63 -12.69 10.36 3.35
C SER A 63 -13.28 9.03 2.88
N LEU A 64 -13.43 8.82 1.57
CA LEU A 64 -13.94 7.56 1.04
C LEU A 64 -12.98 6.39 1.26
N TYR A 65 -11.67 6.65 1.25
CA TYR A 65 -10.67 5.63 1.61
C TYR A 65 -10.67 5.37 3.11
N VAL A 66 -10.80 6.42 3.93
CA VAL A 66 -10.89 6.30 5.38
C VAL A 66 -12.11 5.47 5.78
N ASP A 67 -13.30 5.83 5.27
CA ASP A 67 -14.55 5.12 5.56
C ASP A 67 -14.44 3.64 5.16
N ALA A 68 -13.94 3.38 3.95
CA ALA A 68 -13.77 2.01 3.45
C ALA A 68 -12.75 1.20 4.26
N ALA A 69 -11.65 1.83 4.70
CA ALA A 69 -10.63 1.17 5.50
C ALA A 69 -11.14 0.82 6.89
N VAL A 70 -11.77 1.77 7.56
CA VAL A 70 -12.34 1.59 8.91
C VAL A 70 -13.45 0.54 8.89
N GLU A 71 -14.40 0.63 7.95
CA GLU A 71 -15.47 -0.35 7.79
C GLU A 71 -14.91 -1.77 7.50
N THR A 72 -13.92 -1.85 6.61
CA THR A 72 -13.29 -3.14 6.26
C THR A 72 -12.60 -3.75 7.46
N TRP A 73 -11.85 -2.95 8.24
CA TRP A 73 -11.19 -3.43 9.44
C TRP A 73 -12.20 -3.94 10.47
N GLN A 74 -13.23 -3.16 10.77
CA GLN A 74 -14.28 -3.54 11.72
C GLN A 74 -14.97 -4.84 11.34
N ARG A 75 -15.21 -5.04 10.05
CA ARG A 75 -15.84 -6.26 9.53
C ARG A 75 -14.93 -7.48 9.67
N LEU A 76 -13.64 -7.34 9.42
CA LEU A 76 -12.68 -8.44 9.39
C LEU A 76 -12.09 -8.75 10.76
N ASN A 77 -11.95 -7.75 11.61
CA ASN A 77 -11.30 -7.87 12.91
C ASN A 77 -12.07 -7.14 14.03
N PRO A 78 -13.32 -7.56 14.30
CA PRO A 78 -14.19 -6.86 15.24
C PRO A 78 -13.69 -6.84 16.69
N ALA A 79 -12.72 -7.69 17.03
CA ALA A 79 -12.16 -7.81 18.37
C ALA A 79 -10.90 -6.94 18.59
N SER A 80 -10.40 -6.28 17.56
CA SER A 80 -9.18 -5.47 17.66
C SER A 80 -9.49 -3.99 17.79
N ASP A 81 -9.07 -3.42 18.91
CA ASP A 81 -9.22 -1.99 19.20
C ASP A 81 -8.09 -1.12 18.62
N SER A 82 -7.07 -1.73 18.02
CA SER A 82 -5.89 -1.03 17.49
C SER A 82 -5.59 -1.44 16.04
N PRO A 83 -6.30 -0.86 15.07
CA PRO A 83 -6.04 -1.11 13.66
C PRO A 83 -4.62 -0.74 13.24
N LEU A 84 -4.00 -1.56 12.40
CA LEU A 84 -2.74 -1.25 11.73
C LEU A 84 -2.99 -1.15 10.23
N PHE A 85 -2.71 0.03 9.66
CA PHE A 85 -2.88 0.27 8.24
C PHE A 85 -1.52 0.52 7.59
N TYR A 86 -1.28 -0.18 6.47
CA TYR A 86 -0.19 0.15 5.57
C TYR A 86 -0.74 0.97 4.42
N VAL A 87 -0.23 2.17 4.22
CA VAL A 87 -0.70 3.08 3.17
C VAL A 87 0.38 3.26 2.12
N ALA A 88 0.09 2.81 0.91
CA ALA A 88 0.89 3.09 -0.27
C ALA A 88 0.19 4.17 -1.12
N SER A 89 0.96 5.16 -1.54
CA SER A 89 0.46 6.24 -2.40
C SER A 89 1.56 6.77 -3.32
N ASP A 90 1.13 7.23 -4.46
CA ASP A 90 1.96 8.00 -5.39
C ASP A 90 1.98 9.52 -5.05
N SER A 91 1.43 9.91 -3.89
CA SER A 91 1.40 11.27 -3.38
C SER A 91 1.60 11.27 -1.87
N PRO A 92 2.69 11.86 -1.35
CA PRO A 92 2.91 12.01 0.08
C PRO A 92 1.75 12.73 0.79
N GLU A 93 1.23 13.78 0.16
CA GLU A 93 0.13 14.58 0.70
C GLU A 93 -1.15 13.75 0.86
N ALA A 94 -1.33 12.70 0.04
CA ALA A 94 -2.46 11.80 0.17
C ALA A 94 -2.36 10.93 1.42
N VAL A 95 -1.14 10.56 1.82
CA VAL A 95 -0.89 9.79 3.05
C VAL A 95 -1.16 10.66 4.28
N GLU A 96 -0.70 11.91 4.24
CA GLU A 96 -0.96 12.89 5.31
C GLU A 96 -2.46 13.17 5.47
N ASP A 97 -3.15 13.48 4.36
CA ASP A 97 -4.60 13.69 4.35
C ASP A 97 -5.39 12.47 4.86
N PHE A 98 -4.90 11.27 4.62
CA PHE A 98 -5.52 10.04 5.10
C PHE A 98 -5.35 9.91 6.61
N LEU A 99 -4.14 10.13 7.12
CA LEU A 99 -3.85 10.09 8.55
C LEU A 99 -4.68 11.10 9.34
N ASP A 100 -4.77 12.34 8.84
CA ASP A 100 -5.49 13.43 9.52
C ASP A 100 -6.99 13.14 9.73
N GLN A 101 -7.56 12.24 8.93
CA GLN A 101 -8.98 11.88 8.99
C GLN A 101 -9.24 10.58 9.76
N LEU A 102 -8.19 9.88 10.20
CA LEU A 102 -8.34 8.62 10.93
C LEU A 102 -8.61 8.83 12.42
N PRO A 103 -9.33 7.91 13.06
CA PRO A 103 -9.40 7.85 14.52
C PRO A 103 -8.01 7.70 15.16
N SER A 104 -7.80 8.32 16.33
CA SER A 104 -6.52 8.37 17.02
C SER A 104 -5.97 7.01 17.49
N ASN A 105 -6.81 5.98 17.54
CA ASN A 105 -6.42 4.62 17.90
C ASN A 105 -5.91 3.80 16.71
N VAL A 106 -5.94 4.37 15.49
CA VAL A 106 -5.43 3.72 14.28
C VAL A 106 -3.95 4.02 14.12
N ARG A 107 -3.15 2.98 13.89
CA ARG A 107 -1.75 3.12 13.53
C ARG A 107 -1.58 3.03 12.02
N VAL A 108 -0.76 3.93 11.48
CA VAL A 108 -0.47 3.99 10.05
C VAL A 108 1.02 3.87 9.81
N THR A 109 1.38 3.11 8.80
CA THR A 109 2.75 3.02 8.28
C THR A 109 2.75 3.24 6.78
N SER A 110 3.83 3.82 6.27
CA SER A 110 4.10 3.97 4.84
C SER A 110 5.61 4.03 4.62
N LEU A 111 6.09 3.82 3.41
CA LEU A 111 7.53 3.92 3.11
C LEU A 111 8.10 5.29 3.47
N GLY A 112 7.38 6.37 3.21
CA GLY A 112 7.83 7.73 3.53
C GLY A 112 8.02 8.00 5.03
N TRP A 113 7.41 7.21 5.89
CA TRP A 113 7.49 7.33 7.35
C TRP A 113 8.27 6.20 8.02
N SER A 114 8.94 5.37 7.22
CA SER A 114 9.80 4.31 7.74
C SER A 114 10.87 4.88 8.68
N SER A 115 11.18 4.18 9.74
CA SER A 115 12.32 4.49 10.60
C SER A 115 13.66 4.24 9.90
N ASP A 116 13.65 3.39 8.89
CA ASP A 116 14.79 3.02 8.07
C ASP A 116 15.05 4.04 6.95
N GLU A 117 16.27 4.57 6.89
CA GLU A 117 16.66 5.59 5.92
C GLU A 117 16.64 5.09 4.47
N GLU A 118 17.00 3.82 4.24
CA GLU A 118 17.00 3.21 2.91
C GLU A 118 15.55 3.08 2.38
N LEU A 119 14.62 2.68 3.24
CA LEU A 119 13.22 2.58 2.88
C LEU A 119 12.60 3.97 2.65
N ARG A 120 12.91 4.96 3.48
CA ARG A 120 12.48 6.35 3.22
C ARG A 120 13.04 6.89 1.90
N GLY A 121 14.29 6.54 1.58
CA GLY A 121 14.99 7.00 0.37
C GLY A 121 14.41 6.47 -0.94
N ILE A 122 13.59 5.41 -0.92
CA ILE A 122 12.89 4.88 -2.10
C ILE A 122 11.42 5.31 -2.16
N ALA A 123 10.88 5.96 -1.12
CA ALA A 123 9.54 6.52 -1.16
C ALA A 123 9.47 7.70 -2.14
N SER A 124 8.29 7.92 -2.72
CA SER A 124 8.09 9.07 -3.60
C SER A 124 8.17 10.38 -2.79
N PRO A 125 9.07 11.31 -3.13
CA PRO A 125 9.20 12.58 -2.41
C PRO A 125 8.14 13.61 -2.79
N ARG A 126 7.36 13.36 -3.83
CA ARG A 126 6.31 14.23 -4.38
C ARG A 126 5.28 13.41 -5.14
N SER A 127 4.13 14.02 -5.43
CA SER A 127 3.09 13.41 -6.25
C SER A 127 3.63 13.00 -7.62
N TYR A 128 3.31 11.76 -8.03
CA TYR A 128 3.78 11.18 -9.28
C TYR A 128 3.11 11.83 -10.49
N VAL A 129 3.93 12.25 -11.44
CA VAL A 129 3.52 12.74 -12.76
C VAL A 129 4.33 12.00 -13.82
N GLN A 130 3.66 11.29 -14.73
CA GLN A 130 4.32 10.45 -15.73
C GLN A 130 5.30 11.23 -16.63
N GLU A 131 4.92 12.44 -17.03
CA GLU A 131 5.77 13.28 -17.88
C GLU A 131 7.06 13.69 -17.15
N GLU A 132 6.95 14.06 -15.87
CA GLU A 132 8.10 14.38 -15.03
C GLU A 132 8.99 13.15 -14.81
N PHE A 133 8.38 12.00 -14.49
CA PHE A 133 9.11 10.75 -14.31
C PHE A 133 9.95 10.39 -15.53
N ASN A 134 9.44 10.63 -16.73
CA ASN A 134 10.17 10.35 -17.98
C ASN A 134 11.40 11.24 -18.17
N THR A 135 11.46 12.40 -17.51
CA THR A 135 12.60 13.32 -17.58
C THR A 135 13.67 13.09 -16.52
N LEU A 136 13.38 12.27 -15.52
CA LEU A 136 14.31 11.97 -14.43
C LEU A 136 15.54 11.20 -14.94
N GLY A 137 16.65 11.35 -14.23
CA GLY A 137 17.83 10.52 -14.42
C GLY A 137 17.56 9.04 -14.16
N GLU A 138 18.38 8.18 -14.75
CA GLU A 138 18.21 6.73 -14.63
C GLU A 138 18.22 6.26 -13.16
N GLU A 139 19.14 6.76 -12.36
CA GLU A 139 19.29 6.39 -10.95
C GLU A 139 18.05 6.76 -10.14
N GLU A 140 17.51 7.96 -10.33
CA GLU A 140 16.30 8.42 -9.63
C GLU A 140 15.07 7.59 -10.04
N ARG A 141 14.93 7.28 -11.33
CA ARG A 141 13.86 6.38 -11.82
C ARG A 141 13.96 4.99 -11.20
N ILE A 142 15.18 4.45 -11.07
CA ILE A 142 15.42 3.17 -10.43
C ILE A 142 14.98 3.21 -8.96
N GLN A 143 15.32 4.26 -8.22
CA GLN A 143 14.93 4.39 -6.81
C GLN A 143 13.39 4.46 -6.64
N LEU A 144 12.73 5.32 -7.40
CA LEU A 144 11.27 5.42 -7.35
C LEU A 144 10.57 4.11 -7.77
N THR A 145 11.14 3.41 -8.75
CA THR A 145 10.62 2.11 -9.16
C THR A 145 10.79 1.05 -8.06
N LYS A 146 11.89 1.08 -7.31
CA LYS A 146 12.07 0.18 -6.15
C LYS A 146 11.00 0.43 -5.10
N GLY A 147 10.70 1.69 -4.77
CA GLY A 147 9.64 2.05 -3.83
C GLY A 147 8.27 1.51 -4.27
N MET A 148 7.93 1.74 -5.52
CA MET A 148 6.68 1.21 -6.09
C MET A 148 6.59 -0.33 -5.99
N ILE A 149 7.69 -1.06 -6.22
CA ILE A 149 7.70 -2.53 -6.12
C ILE A 149 7.55 -2.98 -4.67
N VAL A 150 8.20 -2.31 -3.71
CA VAL A 150 8.04 -2.61 -2.29
C VAL A 150 6.61 -2.33 -1.84
N ASP A 151 6.04 -1.17 -2.19
CA ASP A 151 4.64 -0.85 -1.92
C ASP A 151 3.70 -1.92 -2.47
N PHE A 152 3.90 -2.32 -3.74
CA PHE A 152 3.09 -3.36 -4.36
C PHE A 152 3.19 -4.70 -3.63
N ALA A 153 4.40 -5.08 -3.19
CA ALA A 153 4.61 -6.31 -2.44
C ALA A 153 3.84 -6.30 -1.11
N LEU A 154 3.90 -5.18 -0.36
CA LEU A 154 3.18 -5.02 0.89
C LEU A 154 1.66 -4.96 0.69
N LEU A 155 1.18 -4.28 -0.35
CA LEU A 155 -0.25 -4.24 -0.70
C LEU A 155 -0.80 -5.62 -1.06
N ALA A 156 -0.05 -6.40 -1.83
CA ALA A 156 -0.48 -7.69 -2.35
C ALA A 156 -0.17 -8.87 -1.41
N GLY A 157 0.64 -8.65 -0.36
CA GLY A 157 1.10 -9.73 0.51
C GLY A 157 2.02 -10.72 -0.22
N PHE A 158 2.80 -10.23 -1.18
CA PHE A 158 3.81 -11.03 -1.85
C PHE A 158 5.02 -11.20 -0.96
N TRP A 159 5.14 -12.39 -0.36
CA TRP A 159 6.32 -12.78 0.38
C TRP A 159 7.08 -13.87 -0.36
N ILE A 160 8.37 -13.89 -0.16
CA ILE A 160 9.20 -14.99 -0.61
C ILE A 160 8.89 -16.18 0.29
N LYS A 161 8.76 -17.34 -0.30
CA LYS A 161 8.19 -18.57 0.27
C LYS A 161 8.78 -19.07 1.60
N GLU A 162 9.92 -18.51 2.02
CA GLU A 162 10.64 -18.88 3.25
C GLU A 162 10.28 -17.99 4.44
N ASP A 163 9.53 -16.92 4.19
CA ASP A 163 9.10 -16.00 5.22
C ASP A 163 7.77 -16.44 5.82
N ASP A 164 7.55 -16.09 7.08
CA ASP A 164 6.38 -16.39 7.89
C ASP A 164 5.06 -16.28 7.09
N PRO A 165 4.32 -17.38 6.91
CA PRO A 165 3.07 -17.38 6.15
C PRO A 165 1.96 -16.56 6.78
N ASP A 166 2.10 -16.16 8.04
CA ASP A 166 1.03 -15.54 8.82
C ASP A 166 1.00 -14.02 8.71
N ALA A 167 2.09 -13.37 8.26
CA ALA A 167 2.12 -11.92 8.08
C ALA A 167 1.61 -11.52 6.69
N ARG A 168 0.30 -11.44 6.51
CA ARG A 168 -0.33 -11.02 5.26
C ARG A 168 -1.32 -9.87 5.50
N PRO A 169 -1.58 -9.02 4.51
CA PRO A 169 -2.70 -8.10 4.63
C PRO A 169 -4.00 -8.87 4.73
N TYR A 170 -4.86 -8.47 5.65
CA TYR A 170 -6.21 -8.99 5.76
C TYR A 170 -7.03 -8.72 4.53
N ALA A 171 -6.89 -7.51 4.02
CA ALA A 171 -7.54 -7.04 2.82
C ALA A 171 -6.79 -5.82 2.28
N THR A 172 -7.00 -5.53 1.01
CA THR A 172 -6.49 -4.32 0.38
C THR A 172 -7.67 -3.44 -0.04
N VAL A 173 -7.64 -2.19 0.38
CA VAL A 173 -8.59 -1.16 -0.04
C VAL A 173 -7.94 -0.35 -1.16
N CYS A 174 -8.48 -0.48 -2.37
CA CYS A 174 -8.03 0.29 -3.52
C CYS A 174 -9.10 1.27 -3.97
N GLY A 175 -8.69 2.48 -4.39
CA GLY A 175 -9.58 3.54 -4.85
C GLY A 175 -10.29 3.30 -6.19
N LEU A 176 -10.31 2.08 -6.67
CA LEU A 176 -10.97 1.69 -7.90
C LEU A 176 -12.24 0.90 -7.62
N ARG A 177 -13.34 1.65 -7.52
CA ARG A 177 -14.73 1.20 -7.52
C ARG A 177 -15.30 0.63 -6.24
N TYR A 178 -16.12 1.45 -5.62
CA TYR A 178 -17.32 0.99 -4.95
C TYR A 178 -18.23 0.31 -5.99
N SER A 179 -18.15 -0.99 -6.07
CA SER A 179 -19.16 -1.81 -6.73
C SER A 179 -19.34 -3.05 -5.86
N THR A 180 -20.51 -3.16 -5.30
CA THR A 180 -20.95 -4.31 -4.50
C THR A 180 -20.86 -5.66 -5.23
N ALA A 181 -20.58 -5.67 -6.52
CA ALA A 181 -20.38 -6.87 -7.33
C ALA A 181 -18.92 -7.37 -7.35
N LEU A 182 -17.97 -6.64 -6.76
CA LEU A 182 -16.52 -6.96 -6.80
C LEU A 182 -15.94 -7.43 -5.46
N GLU A 183 -16.78 -7.61 -4.43
CA GLU A 183 -16.34 -8.18 -3.14
C GLU A 183 -15.65 -9.54 -3.27
N SER A 184 -15.93 -10.29 -4.33
CA SER A 184 -15.28 -11.58 -4.58
C SER A 184 -13.95 -11.48 -5.35
N LEU A 185 -13.67 -10.36 -6.03
CA LEU A 185 -12.47 -10.16 -6.85
C LEU A 185 -11.37 -9.37 -6.12
N CYS A 186 -11.73 -8.47 -5.19
CA CYS A 186 -10.74 -7.74 -4.38
C CYS A 186 -10.02 -8.61 -3.34
N ARG A 187 -10.45 -9.84 -3.12
CA ARG A 187 -9.70 -10.78 -2.26
C ARG A 187 -8.39 -11.25 -2.89
N HIS A 188 -8.15 -10.99 -4.16
CA HIS A 188 -7.04 -11.62 -4.88
C HIS A 188 -6.35 -10.78 -5.97
N VAL A 189 -6.85 -9.60 -6.31
CA VAL A 189 -6.20 -8.75 -7.35
C VAL A 189 -6.58 -7.28 -7.11
N CYS A 190 -5.64 -6.47 -6.70
CA CYS A 190 -5.60 -5.04 -7.04
C CYS A 190 -4.78 -4.85 -8.30
#